data_1537e88e4f9854e5547c1f89cb13183a
#
_entry.id   1537e88e4f9854e5547c1f89cb13183a
#
_cell.length_a   1.000
_cell.length_b   1.000
_cell.length_c   1.000
_cell.angle_alpha   90.00
_cell.angle_beta   90.00
_cell.angle_gamma   90.00
#
_symmetry.space_group_name_H-M   'P 1'
#
loop_
_entity.id
_entity.type
_entity.pdbx_description
1 polymer ?
#
loop_
_entity_poly.entity_id
_entity_poly.type
_entity_poly.pdbx_seq_one_letter_code
_entity_poly.pdbx_strand_id
1 'polypeptide(L)'
;MKISLVTKEWPPQVYGGAGVHVVQLTESLRNQPGVNVDVHCFGGPREDAFGYITPVGFENSNAALQAIATDLAIADKLSATDVIHSHTWYANYAGFAANLLYGTPHIVSAHSLEPLRPWKAEQLGGGYRISSWAEKSAYEAADAIIAVSDGMRADVLSAYPNVDPAKVVTIRNGVDVNKFAPNKDEKVLEKYGIEGRYAIFVGRITRQKGLAHLLRAWKKVSPDYGLVLAAGSPDEPGIGKEVADLIFELQATRKNVWWIKEMAPHHELTALLTGAELFLCPSIYEPLGIVNLEAMGCEVAVLASAVGGIPEVVADGETGKLVSYDATNSEKFESDFTNAIEDLMSKPDLLEKLGKAGRIRAKEHFGWDAVAAQTVQLYTKVLK
;
A
#
# COMPACT_ATOMS: atom_id res chain seq x y z
N MET A 1 -22.52 7.38 16.37
CA MET A 1 -21.60 6.25 16.52
C MET A 1 -20.18 6.81 16.66
N LYS A 2 -19.50 6.45 17.73
CA LYS A 2 -18.14 6.87 18.03
C LYS A 2 -17.16 5.75 17.68
N ILE A 3 -16.22 6.03 16.81
CA ILE A 3 -15.21 5.08 16.29
C ILE A 3 -13.84 5.48 16.79
N SER A 4 -13.08 4.55 17.34
CA SER A 4 -11.66 4.71 17.60
C SER A 4 -10.86 3.98 16.53
N LEU A 5 -10.24 4.75 15.63
CA LEU A 5 -9.28 4.24 14.66
C LEU A 5 -7.91 4.12 15.31
N VAL A 6 -7.30 2.94 15.25
CA VAL A 6 -5.96 2.70 15.82
C VAL A 6 -4.97 2.38 14.71
N THR A 7 -3.89 3.13 14.64
CA THR A 7 -2.89 3.02 13.57
C THR A 7 -1.48 3.34 14.07
N LYS A 8 -0.47 2.81 13.39
CA LYS A 8 0.91 3.25 13.63
C LYS A 8 1.20 4.58 12.93
N GLU A 9 0.71 4.76 11.71
CA GLU A 9 1.04 5.88 10.83
C GLU A 9 -0.07 6.92 10.85
N TRP A 10 0.30 8.19 11.10
CA TRP A 10 -0.57 9.36 11.00
C TRP A 10 0.26 10.59 10.64
N PRO A 11 -0.27 11.57 9.90
CA PRO A 11 0.47 12.78 9.55
C PRO A 11 1.14 13.46 10.74
N PRO A 12 2.36 14.01 10.54
CA PRO A 12 3.13 14.07 9.29
C PRO A 12 3.94 12.79 8.97
N GLN A 13 3.83 11.72 9.74
CA GLN A 13 4.63 10.51 9.63
C GLN A 13 3.82 9.40 8.94
N VAL A 14 3.63 9.55 7.63
CA VAL A 14 3.00 8.55 6.75
C VAL A 14 4.03 8.11 5.72
N TYR A 15 4.32 6.80 5.67
CA TYR A 15 5.35 6.25 4.78
C TYR A 15 4.91 5.01 3.99
N GLY A 16 3.73 4.47 4.28
CA GLY A 16 3.21 3.26 3.63
C GLY A 16 1.78 3.37 3.13
N GLY A 17 1.38 2.46 2.26
CA GLY A 17 0.02 2.43 1.72
C GLY A 17 -1.07 2.28 2.81
N ALA A 18 -0.76 1.59 3.92
CA ALA A 18 -1.68 1.47 5.05
C ALA A 18 -1.93 2.83 5.72
N GLY A 19 -0.88 3.64 5.93
CA GLY A 19 -1.02 4.98 6.48
C GLY A 19 -1.82 5.90 5.56
N VAL A 20 -1.56 5.88 4.26
CA VAL A 20 -2.35 6.62 3.25
C VAL A 20 -3.82 6.21 3.32
N HIS A 21 -4.10 4.90 3.38
CA HIS A 21 -5.47 4.40 3.52
C HIS A 21 -6.16 4.95 4.77
N VAL A 22 -5.49 4.88 5.93
CA VAL A 22 -6.10 5.33 7.21
C VAL A 22 -6.45 6.81 7.17
N VAL A 23 -5.57 7.66 6.61
CA VAL A 23 -5.83 9.10 6.46
C VAL A 23 -7.06 9.33 5.59
N GLN A 24 -7.09 8.75 4.39
CA GLN A 24 -8.19 8.96 3.44
C GLN A 24 -9.52 8.37 3.93
N LEU A 25 -9.47 7.16 4.54
CA LEU A 25 -10.64 6.56 5.16
C LEU A 25 -11.18 7.44 6.29
N THR A 26 -10.31 7.97 7.15
CA THR A 26 -10.71 8.86 8.26
C THR A 26 -11.38 10.12 7.75
N GLU A 27 -10.79 10.79 6.74
CA GLU A 27 -11.38 11.97 6.10
C GLU A 27 -12.80 11.67 5.61
N SER A 28 -12.97 10.54 4.90
CA SER A 28 -14.28 10.16 4.34
C SER A 28 -15.27 9.66 5.39
N LEU A 29 -14.83 8.99 6.46
CA LEU A 29 -15.67 8.59 7.59
C LEU A 29 -16.18 9.80 8.38
N ARG A 30 -15.35 10.82 8.61
CA ARG A 30 -15.75 12.07 9.29
C ARG A 30 -16.83 12.84 8.53
N ASN A 31 -16.96 12.61 7.22
CA ASN A 31 -18.02 13.17 6.39
C ASN A 31 -19.32 12.35 6.42
N GLN A 32 -19.32 11.14 7.03
CA GLN A 32 -20.54 10.31 7.12
C GLN A 32 -21.48 10.80 8.23
N PRO A 33 -22.79 10.92 7.98
CA PRO A 33 -23.74 11.38 8.98
C PRO A 33 -23.74 10.51 10.24
N GLY A 34 -23.64 11.13 11.41
CA GLY A 34 -23.72 10.44 12.70
C GLY A 34 -22.50 9.61 13.07
N VAL A 35 -21.39 9.76 12.35
CA VAL A 35 -20.11 9.09 12.62
C VAL A 35 -19.14 10.11 13.23
N ASN A 36 -18.52 9.73 14.34
CA ASN A 36 -17.49 10.50 15.04
C ASN A 36 -16.23 9.66 15.12
N VAL A 37 -15.10 10.16 14.61
CA VAL A 37 -13.87 9.38 14.50
C VAL A 37 -12.76 10.02 15.30
N ASP A 38 -12.33 9.32 16.35
CA ASP A 38 -11.11 9.58 17.09
C ASP A 38 -9.97 8.71 16.51
N VAL A 39 -8.82 9.32 16.28
CA VAL A 39 -7.63 8.59 15.79
C VAL A 39 -6.64 8.44 16.94
N HIS A 40 -6.19 7.22 17.17
CA HIS A 40 -5.15 6.87 18.12
C HIS A 40 -3.94 6.36 17.34
N CYS A 41 -2.80 7.08 17.41
CA CYS A 41 -1.63 6.76 16.60
C CYS A 41 -0.34 6.72 17.41
N PHE A 42 0.66 6.04 16.88
CA PHE A 42 1.99 6.01 17.47
C PHE A 42 2.72 7.35 17.27
N GLY A 43 3.61 7.68 18.20
CA GLY A 43 4.43 8.88 18.20
C GLY A 43 3.89 9.98 19.11
N GLY A 44 4.48 11.16 19.01
CA GLY A 44 4.13 12.30 19.89
C GLY A 44 2.76 12.92 19.57
N PRO A 45 2.39 13.98 20.28
CA PRO A 45 1.10 14.66 20.11
C PRO A 45 0.84 15.08 18.66
N ARG A 46 -0.42 15.02 18.26
CA ARG A 46 -0.95 15.48 16.96
C ARG A 46 -2.05 16.50 17.20
N GLU A 47 -2.32 17.33 16.22
CA GLU A 47 -3.38 18.34 16.28
C GLU A 47 -4.78 17.68 16.23
N ASP A 48 -4.92 16.65 15.42
CA ASP A 48 -6.20 16.00 15.09
C ASP A 48 -6.26 14.51 15.46
N ALA A 49 -5.31 14.03 16.27
CA ALA A 49 -5.22 12.66 16.75
C ALA A 49 -4.54 12.54 18.11
N PHE A 50 -4.85 11.46 18.82
CA PHE A 50 -4.18 11.09 20.06
C PHE A 50 -2.88 10.35 19.74
N GLY A 51 -1.74 10.97 20.00
CA GLY A 51 -0.43 10.40 19.77
C GLY A 51 0.13 9.74 21.04
N TYR A 52 0.69 8.53 20.88
CA TYR A 52 1.24 7.72 21.97
C TYR A 52 2.72 7.42 21.71
N ILE A 53 3.58 7.91 22.59
CA ILE A 53 5.01 7.55 22.58
C ILE A 53 5.20 6.17 23.25
N THR A 54 6.28 5.51 22.92
CA THR A 54 6.69 4.28 23.63
C THR A 54 6.76 4.53 25.13
N PRO A 55 6.09 3.73 25.97
CA PRO A 55 6.12 3.89 27.41
C PRO A 55 7.54 3.81 27.99
N VAL A 56 7.75 4.56 29.12
CA VAL A 56 9.01 4.60 29.84
C VAL A 56 9.46 3.19 30.22
N GLY A 57 10.73 2.89 29.97
CA GLY A 57 11.35 1.58 30.23
C GLY A 57 11.38 0.65 29.00
N PHE A 58 10.70 1.01 27.91
CA PHE A 58 10.70 0.24 26.67
C PHE A 58 11.46 0.91 25.51
N GLU A 59 12.04 2.07 25.69
CA GLU A 59 12.66 2.89 24.65
C GLU A 59 13.80 2.18 23.92
N ASN A 60 14.52 1.33 24.63
CA ASN A 60 15.64 0.56 24.10
C ASN A 60 15.31 -0.92 23.87
N SER A 61 14.03 -1.28 23.98
CA SER A 61 13.57 -2.64 23.76
C SER A 61 13.50 -2.99 22.27
N ASN A 62 13.33 -4.29 21.97
CA ASN A 62 13.02 -4.73 20.61
C ASN A 62 11.77 -4.00 20.08
N ALA A 63 11.78 -3.62 18.79
CA ALA A 63 10.73 -2.85 18.17
C ALA A 63 9.32 -3.46 18.33
N ALA A 64 9.22 -4.80 18.37
CA ALA A 64 7.94 -5.46 18.59
C ALA A 64 7.44 -5.28 20.04
N LEU A 65 8.34 -5.27 21.03
CA LEU A 65 7.96 -4.98 22.42
C LEU A 65 7.56 -3.52 22.61
N GLN A 66 8.24 -2.59 21.93
CA GLN A 66 7.85 -1.18 21.92
C GLN A 66 6.43 -1.01 21.38
N ALA A 67 6.10 -1.71 20.26
CA ALA A 67 4.77 -1.68 19.67
C ALA A 67 3.71 -2.19 20.65
N ILE A 68 3.90 -3.38 21.25
CA ILE A 68 2.95 -3.94 22.21
C ILE A 68 2.79 -3.04 23.45
N ALA A 69 3.86 -2.46 23.96
CA ALA A 69 3.78 -1.54 25.09
C ALA A 69 2.96 -0.29 24.76
N THR A 70 3.13 0.24 23.54
CA THR A 70 2.34 1.39 23.05
C THR A 70 0.87 1.00 22.86
N ASP A 71 0.60 -0.20 22.32
CA ASP A 71 -0.77 -0.73 22.16
C ASP A 71 -1.50 -0.87 23.51
N LEU A 72 -0.81 -1.31 24.57
CA LEU A 72 -1.40 -1.37 25.91
C LEU A 72 -1.77 0.02 26.45
N ALA A 73 -0.93 1.02 26.20
CA ALA A 73 -1.23 2.41 26.57
C ALA A 73 -2.41 2.98 25.78
N ILE A 74 -2.56 2.59 24.51
CA ILE A 74 -3.73 2.93 23.68
C ILE A 74 -4.97 2.22 24.21
N ALA A 75 -4.92 0.91 24.45
CA ALA A 75 -6.06 0.11 24.89
C ALA A 75 -6.71 0.68 26.16
N ASP A 76 -5.92 1.17 27.11
CA ASP A 76 -6.39 1.84 28.34
C ASP A 76 -7.31 3.05 28.07
N LYS A 77 -7.21 3.68 26.91
CA LYS A 77 -7.99 4.87 26.52
C LYS A 77 -9.22 4.59 25.66
N LEU A 78 -9.47 3.32 25.29
CA LEU A 78 -10.54 2.94 24.36
C LEU A 78 -11.87 2.56 25.05
N SER A 79 -12.02 2.80 26.35
CA SER A 79 -13.22 2.38 27.12
C SER A 79 -14.52 3.11 26.75
N ALA A 80 -14.43 4.28 26.07
CA ALA A 80 -15.59 5.12 25.75
C ALA A 80 -15.79 5.24 24.22
N THR A 81 -15.75 4.11 23.51
CA THR A 81 -15.96 4.04 22.05
C THR A 81 -16.98 2.95 21.72
N ASP A 82 -17.74 3.13 20.63
CA ASP A 82 -18.72 2.13 20.19
C ASP A 82 -18.06 1.01 19.38
N VAL A 83 -17.04 1.34 18.55
CA VAL A 83 -16.30 0.39 17.72
C VAL A 83 -14.81 0.77 17.70
N ILE A 84 -13.95 -0.22 17.78
CA ILE A 84 -12.51 -0.09 17.57
C ILE A 84 -12.18 -0.63 16.20
N HIS A 85 -11.45 0.16 15.38
CA HIS A 85 -10.97 -0.27 14.07
C HIS A 85 -9.45 -0.10 13.99
N SER A 86 -8.73 -1.22 13.95
CA SER A 86 -7.27 -1.21 13.95
C SER A 86 -6.68 -1.57 12.58
N HIS A 87 -5.50 -1.02 12.31
CA HIS A 87 -4.81 -1.15 11.03
C HIS A 87 -3.38 -1.63 11.24
N THR A 88 -3.02 -2.74 10.60
CA THR A 88 -1.73 -3.46 10.70
C THR A 88 -1.46 -4.07 12.08
N TRP A 89 -0.58 -5.07 12.12
CA TRP A 89 -0.22 -5.76 13.37
C TRP A 89 0.32 -4.82 14.46
N TYR A 90 0.92 -3.69 14.05
CA TYR A 90 1.46 -2.69 14.98
C TYR A 90 0.40 -2.11 15.92
N ALA A 91 -0.86 -2.06 15.49
CA ALA A 91 -1.96 -1.45 16.21
C ALA A 91 -3.10 -2.44 16.55
N ASN A 92 -3.03 -3.65 15.99
CA ASN A 92 -4.09 -4.65 16.16
C ASN A 92 -4.18 -5.13 17.61
N TYR A 93 -3.06 -5.15 18.33
CA TYR A 93 -3.06 -5.61 19.73
C TYR A 93 -3.78 -4.64 20.66
N ALA A 94 -3.77 -3.35 20.38
CA ALA A 94 -4.56 -2.36 21.15
C ALA A 94 -6.05 -2.65 21.07
N GLY A 95 -6.56 -2.90 19.85
CA GLY A 95 -7.97 -3.26 19.64
C GLY A 95 -8.34 -4.58 20.29
N PHE A 96 -7.49 -5.59 20.17
CA PHE A 96 -7.67 -6.89 20.81
C PHE A 96 -7.73 -6.78 22.33
N ALA A 97 -6.79 -6.07 22.95
CA ALA A 97 -6.76 -5.89 24.40
C ALA A 97 -7.98 -5.11 24.91
N ALA A 98 -8.38 -4.04 24.20
CA ALA A 98 -9.55 -3.26 24.57
C ALA A 98 -10.87 -4.03 24.39
N ASN A 99 -10.99 -4.88 23.35
CA ASN A 99 -12.13 -5.79 23.20
C ASN A 99 -12.26 -6.72 24.40
N LEU A 100 -11.16 -7.33 24.84
CA LEU A 100 -11.16 -8.20 26.03
C LEU A 100 -11.50 -7.45 27.33
N LEU A 101 -11.01 -6.21 27.49
CA LEU A 101 -11.20 -5.42 28.71
C LEU A 101 -12.61 -4.84 28.83
N TYR A 102 -13.16 -4.35 27.72
CA TYR A 102 -14.37 -3.52 27.72
C TYR A 102 -15.55 -4.14 26.95
N GLY A 103 -15.32 -5.25 26.24
CA GLY A 103 -16.33 -5.85 25.38
C GLY A 103 -16.68 -5.01 24.14
N THR A 104 -15.87 -4.00 23.82
CA THR A 104 -16.10 -3.15 22.64
C THR A 104 -15.77 -3.93 21.36
N PRO A 105 -16.68 -3.96 20.36
CA PRO A 105 -16.42 -4.63 19.09
C PRO A 105 -15.13 -4.15 18.42
N HIS A 106 -14.31 -5.12 17.97
CA HIS A 106 -13.03 -4.87 17.32
C HIS A 106 -13.06 -5.31 15.86
N ILE A 107 -12.76 -4.40 14.96
CA ILE A 107 -12.61 -4.63 13.52
C ILE A 107 -11.14 -4.47 13.15
N VAL A 108 -10.63 -5.39 12.33
CA VAL A 108 -9.25 -5.38 11.83
C VAL A 108 -9.25 -5.14 10.33
N SER A 109 -8.46 -4.19 9.82
CA SER A 109 -8.16 -4.07 8.39
C SER A 109 -6.87 -4.80 8.02
N ALA A 110 -7.00 -5.76 7.10
CA ALA A 110 -5.89 -6.56 6.57
C ALA A 110 -5.21 -5.83 5.41
N HIS A 111 -4.15 -5.08 5.71
CA HIS A 111 -3.31 -4.40 4.71
C HIS A 111 -2.14 -5.25 4.23
N SER A 112 -1.74 -6.24 4.98
CA SER A 112 -0.73 -7.25 4.71
C SER A 112 -0.74 -8.25 5.87
N LEU A 113 -0.20 -9.44 5.66
CA LEU A 113 -0.14 -10.47 6.69
C LEU A 113 1.31 -10.85 6.98
N GLU A 114 1.66 -10.97 8.26
CA GLU A 114 3.01 -11.37 8.68
C GLU A 114 3.45 -12.72 8.10
N PRO A 115 2.62 -13.79 8.07
CA PRO A 115 3.00 -15.06 7.46
C PRO A 115 3.38 -14.99 5.98
N LEU A 116 2.84 -14.01 5.24
CA LEU A 116 3.13 -13.82 3.81
C LEU A 116 4.33 -12.89 3.56
N ARG A 117 5.00 -12.47 4.62
CA ARG A 117 6.19 -11.60 4.56
C ARG A 117 7.34 -12.17 5.41
N PRO A 118 7.82 -13.41 5.11
CA PRO A 118 8.83 -14.08 5.93
C PRO A 118 10.15 -13.30 6.01
N TRP A 119 10.46 -12.46 5.02
CA TRP A 119 11.62 -11.56 5.05
C TRP A 119 11.57 -10.52 6.18
N LYS A 120 10.40 -10.26 6.79
CA LYS A 120 10.28 -9.42 7.98
C LYS A 120 11.05 -9.94 9.19
N ALA A 121 11.35 -11.24 9.23
CA ALA A 121 12.21 -11.81 10.26
C ALA A 121 13.62 -11.20 10.25
N GLU A 122 14.12 -10.76 9.08
CA GLU A 122 15.40 -10.05 8.97
C GLU A 122 15.35 -8.67 9.63
N GLN A 123 14.21 -7.99 9.58
CA GLN A 123 14.02 -6.66 10.16
C GLN A 123 13.75 -6.68 11.66
N LEU A 124 12.93 -7.62 12.12
CA LEU A 124 12.44 -7.69 13.49
C LEU A 124 13.21 -8.69 14.37
N GLY A 125 14.01 -9.55 13.76
CA GLY A 125 14.70 -10.64 14.45
C GLY A 125 13.73 -11.48 15.27
N GLY A 126 14.02 -11.69 16.57
CA GLY A 126 13.12 -12.40 17.49
C GLY A 126 11.75 -11.76 17.65
N GLY A 127 11.62 -10.48 17.37
CA GLY A 127 10.35 -9.73 17.42
C GLY A 127 9.34 -10.18 16.37
N TYR A 128 9.78 -10.84 15.27
CA TYR A 128 8.87 -11.39 14.26
C TYR A 128 7.90 -12.45 14.84
N ARG A 129 8.32 -13.21 15.83
CA ARG A 129 7.41 -14.16 16.52
C ARG A 129 6.35 -13.44 17.34
N ILE A 130 6.70 -12.29 17.90
CA ILE A 130 5.75 -11.45 18.65
C ILE A 130 4.75 -10.80 17.69
N SER A 131 5.21 -10.21 16.58
CA SER A 131 4.33 -9.60 15.60
C SER A 131 3.35 -10.59 14.97
N SER A 132 3.84 -11.79 14.61
CA SER A 132 3.01 -12.87 14.07
C SER A 132 1.98 -13.39 15.09
N TRP A 133 2.37 -13.51 16.35
CA TRP A 133 1.45 -13.90 17.43
C TRP A 133 0.39 -12.84 17.69
N ALA A 134 0.77 -11.57 17.78
CA ALA A 134 -0.15 -10.46 18.03
C ALA A 134 -1.16 -10.30 16.88
N GLU A 135 -0.68 -10.38 15.63
CA GLU A 135 -1.55 -10.36 14.45
C GLU A 135 -2.55 -11.51 14.47
N LYS A 136 -2.07 -12.75 14.63
CA LYS A 136 -2.93 -13.94 14.70
C LYS A 136 -4.00 -13.81 15.79
N SER A 137 -3.60 -13.41 17.01
CA SER A 137 -4.52 -13.29 18.14
C SER A 137 -5.63 -12.27 17.87
N ALA A 138 -5.26 -11.11 17.29
CA ALA A 138 -6.22 -10.07 16.94
C ALA A 138 -7.18 -10.53 15.83
N TYR A 139 -6.69 -11.21 14.79
CA TYR A 139 -7.52 -11.69 13.68
C TYR A 139 -8.50 -12.78 14.12
N GLU A 140 -8.06 -13.76 14.93
CA GLU A 140 -8.92 -14.86 15.41
C GLU A 140 -9.99 -14.34 16.38
N ALA A 141 -9.72 -13.28 17.14
CA ALA A 141 -10.65 -12.70 18.11
C ALA A 141 -11.56 -11.60 17.52
N ALA A 142 -11.21 -11.01 16.38
CA ALA A 142 -11.95 -9.89 15.80
C ALA A 142 -13.43 -10.20 15.56
N ASP A 143 -14.29 -9.19 15.74
CA ASP A 143 -15.72 -9.27 15.43
C ASP A 143 -15.97 -9.21 13.92
N ALA A 144 -15.11 -8.48 13.18
CA ALA A 144 -15.04 -8.51 11.72
C ALA A 144 -13.63 -8.19 11.22
N ILE A 145 -13.32 -8.66 10.01
CA ILE A 145 -12.07 -8.41 9.32
C ILE A 145 -12.39 -7.80 7.96
N ILE A 146 -11.82 -6.62 7.68
CA ILE A 146 -11.86 -6.00 6.37
C ILE A 146 -10.63 -6.48 5.59
N ALA A 147 -10.84 -7.23 4.53
CA ALA A 147 -9.83 -7.55 3.54
C ALA A 147 -9.86 -6.49 2.43
N VAL A 148 -8.70 -5.93 2.10
CA VAL A 148 -8.60 -4.85 1.09
C VAL A 148 -8.75 -5.33 -0.35
N SER A 149 -8.89 -6.65 -0.56
CA SER A 149 -9.15 -7.31 -1.84
C SER A 149 -9.72 -8.71 -1.61
N ASP A 150 -10.30 -9.32 -2.65
CA ASP A 150 -10.71 -10.73 -2.58
C ASP A 150 -9.48 -11.65 -2.49
N GLY A 151 -8.36 -11.27 -3.12
CA GLY A 151 -7.07 -11.92 -2.92
C GLY A 151 -6.63 -11.89 -1.45
N MET A 152 -6.69 -10.73 -0.79
CA MET A 152 -6.37 -10.61 0.65
C MET A 152 -7.35 -11.39 1.52
N ARG A 153 -8.63 -11.47 1.13
CA ARG A 153 -9.61 -12.33 1.82
C ARG A 153 -9.20 -13.80 1.80
N ALA A 154 -8.78 -14.30 0.65
CA ALA A 154 -8.27 -15.66 0.52
C ALA A 154 -6.99 -15.87 1.36
N ASP A 155 -6.07 -14.90 1.34
CA ASP A 155 -4.84 -14.91 2.14
C ASP A 155 -5.13 -14.97 3.64
N VAL A 156 -6.07 -14.18 4.16
CA VAL A 156 -6.49 -14.20 5.58
C VAL A 156 -7.00 -15.57 5.97
N LEU A 157 -7.91 -16.14 5.17
CA LEU A 157 -8.51 -17.45 5.46
C LEU A 157 -7.50 -18.59 5.36
N SER A 158 -6.51 -18.47 4.50
CA SER A 158 -5.41 -19.44 4.38
C SER A 158 -4.41 -19.33 5.54
N ALA A 159 -4.03 -18.10 5.91
CA ALA A 159 -3.04 -17.85 6.96
C ALA A 159 -3.59 -18.12 8.38
N TYR A 160 -4.89 -17.87 8.57
CA TYR A 160 -5.59 -17.99 9.87
C TYR A 160 -6.83 -18.87 9.76
N PRO A 161 -6.66 -20.20 9.66
CA PRO A 161 -7.77 -21.14 9.40
C PRO A 161 -8.82 -21.20 10.53
N ASN A 162 -8.55 -20.64 11.71
CA ASN A 162 -9.52 -20.53 12.80
C ASN A 162 -10.44 -19.32 12.67
N VAL A 163 -10.19 -18.42 11.72
CA VAL A 163 -11.06 -17.27 11.44
C VAL A 163 -12.33 -17.75 10.74
N ASP A 164 -13.49 -17.37 11.28
CA ASP A 164 -14.78 -17.63 10.62
C ASP A 164 -14.86 -16.85 9.29
N PRO A 165 -15.04 -17.54 8.15
CA PRO A 165 -15.15 -16.87 6.83
C PRO A 165 -16.28 -15.84 6.75
N ALA A 166 -17.33 -15.96 7.57
CA ALA A 166 -18.44 -15.00 7.61
C ALA A 166 -18.06 -13.64 8.22
N LYS A 167 -16.98 -13.59 9.00
CA LYS A 167 -16.41 -12.37 9.58
C LYS A 167 -15.49 -11.61 8.61
N VAL A 168 -15.04 -12.23 7.52
CA VAL A 168 -14.10 -11.62 6.57
C VAL A 168 -14.88 -10.99 5.41
N VAL A 169 -14.83 -9.67 5.32
CA VAL A 169 -15.55 -8.87 4.32
C VAL A 169 -14.56 -8.15 3.43
N THR A 170 -14.75 -8.21 2.12
CA THR A 170 -13.92 -7.44 1.19
C THR A 170 -14.44 -6.00 1.09
N ILE A 171 -13.61 -5.04 1.49
CA ILE A 171 -13.82 -3.60 1.26
C ILE A 171 -12.51 -3.07 0.67
N ARG A 172 -12.52 -2.77 -0.64
CA ARG A 172 -11.34 -2.34 -1.37
C ARG A 172 -10.89 -0.95 -0.95
N ASN A 173 -9.58 -0.67 -1.01
CA ASN A 173 -9.08 0.68 -0.80
C ASN A 173 -9.53 1.60 -1.92
N GLY A 174 -9.64 2.88 -1.61
CA GLY A 174 -10.00 3.91 -2.57
C GLY A 174 -8.81 4.69 -3.13
N VAL A 175 -9.12 5.58 -4.06
CA VAL A 175 -8.25 6.64 -4.56
C VAL A 175 -9.03 7.95 -4.68
N ASP A 176 -8.36 9.06 -4.37
CA ASP A 176 -8.89 10.40 -4.64
C ASP A 176 -8.45 10.84 -6.05
N VAL A 177 -9.34 10.66 -7.02
CA VAL A 177 -9.08 11.02 -8.43
C VAL A 177 -9.05 12.54 -8.68
N ASN A 178 -9.34 13.37 -7.67
CA ASN A 178 -9.15 14.82 -7.76
C ASN A 178 -7.74 15.19 -7.30
N LYS A 179 -7.21 14.50 -6.30
CA LYS A 179 -5.81 14.61 -5.89
C LYS A 179 -4.89 13.97 -6.95
N PHE A 180 -5.18 12.72 -7.36
CA PHE A 180 -4.48 12.04 -8.45
C PHE A 180 -5.21 12.31 -9.77
N ALA A 181 -4.91 13.45 -10.38
CA ALA A 181 -5.45 13.91 -11.64
C ALA A 181 -4.32 14.26 -12.62
N PRO A 182 -4.57 14.24 -13.93
CA PRO A 182 -3.58 14.67 -14.92
C PRO A 182 -3.02 16.05 -14.60
N ASN A 183 -1.69 16.14 -14.51
CA ASN A 183 -0.93 17.34 -14.19
C ASN A 183 0.24 17.48 -15.18
N LYS A 184 0.10 18.37 -16.16
CA LYS A 184 1.11 18.61 -17.21
C LYS A 184 2.06 19.73 -16.81
N ASP A 185 2.79 19.56 -15.70
CA ASP A 185 3.81 20.52 -15.27
C ASP A 185 5.20 20.12 -15.81
N GLU A 186 5.56 20.66 -16.97
CA GLU A 186 6.85 20.40 -17.64
C GLU A 186 8.04 20.85 -16.78
N LYS A 187 7.89 21.85 -15.90
CA LYS A 187 8.99 22.32 -15.02
C LYS A 187 9.43 21.24 -14.03
N VAL A 188 8.52 20.33 -13.67
CA VAL A 188 8.87 19.19 -12.82
C VAL A 188 9.77 18.23 -13.57
N LEU A 189 9.50 17.95 -14.83
CA LEU A 189 10.36 17.10 -15.67
C LEU A 189 11.73 17.74 -15.87
N GLU A 190 11.76 19.03 -16.18
CA GLU A 190 13.01 19.82 -16.29
C GLU A 190 13.83 19.79 -14.98
N LYS A 191 13.17 19.94 -13.81
CA LYS A 191 13.81 19.86 -12.49
C LYS A 191 14.58 18.57 -12.29
N TYR A 192 14.03 17.44 -12.76
CA TYR A 192 14.64 16.12 -12.64
C TYR A 192 15.50 15.73 -13.85
N GLY A 193 15.61 16.61 -14.85
CA GLY A 193 16.35 16.36 -16.08
C GLY A 193 15.78 15.21 -16.91
N ILE A 194 14.45 14.99 -16.83
CA ILE A 194 13.75 13.94 -17.55
C ILE A 194 13.40 14.44 -18.93
N GLU A 195 13.90 13.73 -19.95
CA GLU A 195 13.69 14.06 -21.36
C GLU A 195 13.17 12.85 -22.14
N GLY A 196 12.30 13.12 -23.14
CA GLY A 196 11.77 12.10 -24.03
C GLY A 196 10.70 11.20 -23.40
N ARG A 197 10.49 10.06 -24.04
CA ARG A 197 9.46 9.08 -23.65
C ARG A 197 9.98 8.21 -22.53
N TYR A 198 9.17 7.98 -21.47
CA TYR A 198 9.58 7.17 -20.34
C TYR A 198 8.46 6.35 -19.72
N ALA A 199 8.84 5.25 -19.10
CA ALA A 199 8.02 4.53 -18.15
C ALA A 199 8.45 4.87 -16.72
N ILE A 200 7.52 4.75 -15.75
CA ILE A 200 7.77 5.12 -14.35
C ILE A 200 7.44 3.98 -13.39
N PHE A 201 8.31 3.81 -12.40
CA PHE A 201 8.04 3.06 -11.18
C PHE A 201 7.91 4.02 -10.00
N VAL A 202 6.90 3.82 -9.15
CA VAL A 202 6.73 4.57 -7.91
C VAL A 202 6.58 3.59 -6.74
N GLY A 203 7.41 3.73 -5.72
CA GLY A 203 7.31 2.89 -4.53
C GLY A 203 8.57 2.85 -3.68
N ARG A 204 8.48 2.19 -2.52
CA ARG A 204 9.64 1.93 -1.67
C ARG A 204 10.51 0.83 -2.26
N ILE A 205 11.79 0.85 -1.93
CA ILE A 205 12.71 -0.22 -2.28
C ILE A 205 12.53 -1.36 -1.28
N THR A 206 11.68 -2.32 -1.63
CA THR A 206 11.38 -3.51 -0.82
C THR A 206 11.36 -4.75 -1.71
N ARG A 207 11.60 -5.93 -1.14
CA ARG A 207 11.51 -7.19 -1.89
C ARG A 207 10.12 -7.36 -2.53
N GLN A 208 9.09 -7.05 -1.77
CA GLN A 208 7.69 -7.17 -2.19
C GLN A 208 7.37 -6.35 -3.45
N LYS A 209 8.00 -5.17 -3.65
CA LYS A 209 7.74 -4.30 -4.81
C LYS A 209 8.42 -4.76 -6.11
N GLY A 210 9.29 -5.77 -6.05
CA GLY A 210 9.85 -6.42 -7.22
C GLY A 210 10.77 -5.54 -8.08
N LEU A 211 11.28 -4.41 -7.54
CA LEU A 211 12.09 -3.45 -8.29
C LEU A 211 13.35 -4.10 -8.91
N ALA A 212 13.96 -5.06 -8.22
CA ALA A 212 15.13 -5.78 -8.77
C ALA A 212 14.77 -6.56 -10.05
N HIS A 213 13.57 -7.18 -10.11
CA HIS A 213 13.08 -7.85 -11.32
C HIS A 213 12.86 -6.86 -12.46
N LEU A 214 12.26 -5.70 -12.17
CA LEU A 214 12.10 -4.65 -13.17
C LEU A 214 13.44 -4.20 -13.74
N LEU A 215 14.44 -3.94 -12.89
CA LEU A 215 15.74 -3.48 -13.33
C LEU A 215 16.47 -4.52 -14.19
N ARG A 216 16.35 -5.82 -13.88
CA ARG A 216 16.88 -6.91 -14.72
C ARG A 216 16.12 -6.99 -16.05
N ALA A 217 14.81 -6.87 -16.05
CA ALA A 217 14.00 -6.81 -17.26
C ALA A 217 14.39 -5.60 -18.13
N TRP A 218 14.59 -4.43 -17.50
CA TRP A 218 14.90 -3.18 -18.20
C TRP A 218 16.25 -3.20 -18.94
N LYS A 219 17.21 -4.04 -18.52
CA LYS A 219 18.47 -4.26 -19.24
C LYS A 219 18.26 -4.70 -20.71
N LYS A 220 17.11 -5.34 -20.99
CA LYS A 220 16.77 -5.89 -22.31
C LYS A 220 15.78 -4.99 -23.08
N VAL A 221 15.23 -3.96 -22.45
CA VAL A 221 14.31 -2.99 -23.08
C VAL A 221 15.10 -2.06 -24.01
N SER A 222 14.49 -1.61 -25.12
CA SER A 222 15.09 -0.68 -26.08
C SER A 222 15.69 0.55 -25.38
N PRO A 223 16.90 1.01 -25.79
CA PRO A 223 17.50 2.23 -25.25
C PRO A 223 16.73 3.51 -25.60
N ASP A 224 15.76 3.46 -26.51
CA ASP A 224 14.95 4.61 -26.88
C ASP A 224 13.93 4.99 -25.80
N TYR A 225 13.65 4.07 -24.86
CA TYR A 225 12.72 4.31 -23.76
C TYR A 225 13.44 4.64 -22.46
N GLY A 226 13.00 5.71 -21.80
CA GLY A 226 13.51 6.14 -20.51
C GLY A 226 12.83 5.41 -19.34
N LEU A 227 13.55 5.33 -18.22
CA LEU A 227 13.03 4.77 -16.96
C LEU A 227 13.17 5.81 -15.84
N VAL A 228 12.06 6.20 -15.25
CA VAL A 228 12.00 7.01 -14.04
C VAL A 228 11.70 6.10 -12.83
N LEU A 229 12.54 6.19 -11.83
CA LEU A 229 12.41 5.47 -10.57
C LEU A 229 12.16 6.46 -9.44
N ALA A 230 10.91 6.71 -9.10
CA ALA A 230 10.54 7.44 -7.89
C ALA A 230 10.55 6.43 -6.71
N ALA A 231 11.77 6.09 -6.26
CA ALA A 231 12.03 4.99 -5.34
C ALA A 231 12.87 5.49 -4.16
N GLY A 232 12.20 5.61 -3.01
CA GLY A 232 12.80 6.11 -1.78
C GLY A 232 13.61 5.07 -1.02
N SER A 233 13.84 5.35 0.27
CA SER A 233 14.69 4.55 1.16
C SER A 233 14.32 3.07 1.17
N PRO A 234 15.32 2.17 1.18
CA PRO A 234 15.11 0.74 1.29
C PRO A 234 14.65 0.33 2.68
N ASP A 235 13.81 -0.71 2.76
CA ASP A 235 13.39 -1.32 4.03
C ASP A 235 14.53 -2.11 4.68
N GLU A 236 15.46 -2.65 3.87
CA GLU A 236 16.56 -3.51 4.29
C GLU A 236 17.85 -3.14 3.53
N PRO A 237 19.03 -3.20 4.20
CA PRO A 237 20.31 -2.91 3.53
C PRO A 237 20.58 -3.81 2.32
N GLY A 238 20.22 -5.09 2.39
CA GLY A 238 20.47 -6.08 1.33
C GLY A 238 19.78 -5.72 0.02
N ILE A 239 18.45 -5.49 0.05
CA ILE A 239 17.69 -5.09 -1.14
C ILE A 239 18.10 -3.69 -1.61
N GLY A 240 18.43 -2.79 -0.68
CA GLY A 240 18.93 -1.46 -1.02
C GLY A 240 20.20 -1.51 -1.83
N LYS A 241 21.17 -2.34 -1.43
CA LYS A 241 22.41 -2.54 -2.17
C LYS A 241 22.17 -3.17 -3.55
N GLU A 242 21.38 -4.24 -3.61
CA GLU A 242 21.07 -4.94 -4.87
C GLU A 242 20.45 -3.97 -5.89
N VAL A 243 19.46 -3.18 -5.47
CA VAL A 243 18.79 -2.21 -6.35
C VAL A 243 19.73 -1.10 -6.79
N ALA A 244 20.57 -0.57 -5.87
CA ALA A 244 21.52 0.47 -6.21
C ALA A 244 22.56 -0.02 -7.23
N ASP A 245 23.09 -1.24 -7.06
CA ASP A 245 24.04 -1.86 -7.98
C ASP A 245 23.41 -2.01 -9.39
N LEU A 246 22.17 -2.50 -9.48
CA LEU A 246 21.45 -2.65 -10.75
C LEU A 246 21.16 -1.31 -11.45
N ILE A 247 20.80 -0.27 -10.68
CA ILE A 247 20.60 1.08 -11.23
C ILE A 247 21.94 1.62 -11.77
N PHE A 248 23.03 1.47 -11.01
CA PHE A 248 24.36 1.91 -11.43
C PHE A 248 24.80 1.23 -12.73
N GLU A 249 24.59 -0.09 -12.85
CA GLU A 249 24.87 -0.82 -14.09
C GLU A 249 24.05 -0.31 -15.29
N LEU A 250 22.76 0.01 -15.09
CA LEU A 250 21.93 0.60 -16.14
C LEU A 250 22.41 1.99 -16.53
N GLN A 251 22.71 2.85 -15.57
CA GLN A 251 23.20 4.21 -15.82
C GLN A 251 24.58 4.26 -16.47
N ALA A 252 25.40 3.22 -16.31
CA ALA A 252 26.67 3.10 -17.01
C ALA A 252 26.54 2.93 -18.53
N THR A 253 25.39 2.41 -19.00
CA THR A 253 25.14 2.12 -20.42
C THR A 253 24.02 2.98 -21.03
N ARG A 254 23.21 3.67 -20.20
CA ARG A 254 22.04 4.47 -20.62
C ARG A 254 22.01 5.80 -19.90
N LYS A 255 21.72 6.88 -20.62
CA LYS A 255 21.57 8.23 -20.04
C LYS A 255 20.14 8.51 -19.54
N ASN A 256 19.16 7.75 -20.01
CA ASN A 256 17.74 7.95 -19.77
C ASN A 256 17.18 7.05 -18.65
N VAL A 257 17.95 6.90 -17.57
CA VAL A 257 17.53 6.24 -16.31
C VAL A 257 17.71 7.23 -15.17
N TRP A 258 16.58 7.70 -14.62
CA TRP A 258 16.55 8.69 -13.55
C TRP A 258 16.09 8.05 -12.24
N TRP A 259 16.84 8.28 -11.18
CA TRP A 259 16.50 7.78 -9.84
C TRP A 259 16.26 8.94 -8.89
N ILE A 260 14.99 9.14 -8.53
CA ILE A 260 14.52 10.10 -7.53
C ILE A 260 14.47 9.37 -6.19
N LYS A 261 15.45 9.64 -5.33
CA LYS A 261 15.64 8.94 -4.04
C LYS A 261 14.78 9.48 -2.93
N GLU A 262 14.36 10.72 -3.06
CA GLU A 262 13.53 11.41 -2.08
C GLU A 262 12.06 11.19 -2.37
N MET A 263 11.22 11.29 -1.34
CA MET A 263 9.77 11.28 -1.54
C MET A 263 9.38 12.56 -2.29
N ALA A 264 8.97 12.42 -3.53
CA ALA A 264 8.51 13.55 -4.33
C ALA A 264 7.24 14.16 -3.70
N PRO A 265 7.14 15.49 -3.58
CA PRO A 265 5.90 16.14 -3.20
C PRO A 265 4.74 15.72 -4.10
N HIS A 266 3.52 15.71 -3.58
CA HIS A 266 2.36 15.20 -4.30
C HIS A 266 2.18 15.83 -5.70
N HIS A 267 2.34 17.15 -5.83
CA HIS A 267 2.22 17.84 -7.11
C HIS A 267 3.30 17.42 -8.11
N GLU A 268 4.51 17.12 -7.64
CA GLU A 268 5.58 16.61 -8.49
C GLU A 268 5.32 15.15 -8.89
N LEU A 269 4.84 14.32 -7.95
CA LEU A 269 4.49 12.93 -8.23
C LEU A 269 3.39 12.83 -9.31
N THR A 270 2.36 13.65 -9.23
CA THR A 270 1.29 13.66 -10.25
C THR A 270 1.80 14.13 -11.61
N ALA A 271 2.74 15.08 -11.66
CA ALA A 271 3.37 15.52 -12.92
C ALA A 271 4.27 14.41 -13.50
N LEU A 272 5.07 13.74 -12.66
CA LEU A 272 5.89 12.61 -13.08
C LEU A 272 5.04 11.42 -13.59
N LEU A 273 3.92 11.14 -12.94
CA LEU A 273 2.98 10.13 -13.42
C LEU A 273 2.37 10.54 -14.76
N THR A 274 1.79 11.75 -14.84
CA THR A 274 1.11 12.22 -16.06
C THR A 274 2.03 12.33 -17.27
N GLY A 275 3.32 12.65 -17.06
CA GLY A 275 4.32 12.69 -18.13
C GLY A 275 4.79 11.32 -18.59
N ALA A 276 4.54 10.26 -17.81
CA ALA A 276 4.92 8.90 -18.16
C ALA A 276 3.93 8.29 -19.16
N GLU A 277 4.43 7.48 -20.07
CA GLU A 277 3.58 6.71 -20.97
C GLU A 277 3.08 5.41 -20.34
N LEU A 278 3.86 4.83 -19.42
CA LEU A 278 3.56 3.54 -18.80
C LEU A 278 3.98 3.54 -17.33
N PHE A 279 3.06 3.16 -16.46
CA PHE A 279 3.35 2.88 -15.06
C PHE A 279 3.71 1.41 -14.88
N LEU A 280 4.78 1.13 -14.13
CA LEU A 280 5.34 -0.20 -13.94
C LEU A 280 5.15 -0.68 -12.50
N CYS A 281 4.40 -1.77 -12.30
CA CYS A 281 4.17 -2.38 -10.99
C CYS A 281 4.60 -3.86 -10.98
N PRO A 282 5.89 -4.16 -10.83
CA PRO A 282 6.45 -5.52 -10.86
C PRO A 282 6.33 -6.25 -9.52
N SER A 283 5.37 -5.88 -8.68
CA SER A 283 5.23 -6.42 -7.31
C SER A 283 5.13 -7.95 -7.30
N ILE A 284 5.81 -8.60 -6.35
CA ILE A 284 5.72 -10.04 -6.12
C ILE A 284 4.68 -10.41 -5.05
N TYR A 285 4.28 -9.43 -4.26
CA TYR A 285 3.19 -9.48 -3.31
C TYR A 285 2.55 -8.09 -3.20
N GLU A 286 1.25 -8.01 -3.44
CA GLU A 286 0.52 -6.74 -3.41
C GLU A 286 -0.91 -6.95 -2.92
N PRO A 287 -1.25 -6.49 -1.72
CA PRO A 287 -2.59 -6.66 -1.14
C PRO A 287 -3.74 -6.10 -2.00
N LEU A 288 -3.55 -4.92 -2.59
CA LEU A 288 -4.45 -4.34 -3.59
C LEU A 288 -3.69 -3.61 -4.69
N GLY A 289 -2.74 -2.74 -4.33
CA GLY A 289 -1.98 -1.93 -5.28
C GLY A 289 -2.55 -0.53 -5.49
N ILE A 290 -2.67 0.24 -4.41
CA ILE A 290 -3.14 1.65 -4.45
C ILE A 290 -2.34 2.48 -5.46
N VAL A 291 -1.05 2.25 -5.59
CA VAL A 291 -0.19 2.97 -6.56
C VAL A 291 -0.64 2.79 -8.02
N ASN A 292 -1.28 1.65 -8.35
CA ASN A 292 -1.88 1.46 -9.67
C ASN A 292 -3.10 2.37 -9.84
N LEU A 293 -3.93 2.52 -8.80
CA LEU A 293 -5.08 3.44 -8.80
C LEU A 293 -4.62 4.90 -8.92
N GLU A 294 -3.53 5.27 -8.29
CA GLU A 294 -2.92 6.61 -8.37
C GLU A 294 -2.44 6.90 -9.80
N ALA A 295 -1.74 5.95 -10.43
CA ALA A 295 -1.33 6.06 -11.84
C ALA A 295 -2.55 6.12 -12.79
N MET A 296 -3.55 5.26 -12.58
CA MET A 296 -4.81 5.29 -13.33
C MET A 296 -5.55 6.62 -13.15
N GLY A 297 -5.54 7.19 -11.94
CA GLY A 297 -6.05 8.53 -11.66
C GLY A 297 -5.39 9.61 -12.51
N CYS A 298 -4.11 9.50 -12.79
CA CYS A 298 -3.33 10.40 -13.64
C CYS A 298 -3.41 10.05 -15.15
N GLU A 299 -4.33 9.16 -15.57
CA GLU A 299 -4.52 8.69 -16.96
C GLU A 299 -3.31 7.96 -17.55
N VAL A 300 -2.53 7.27 -16.71
CA VAL A 300 -1.38 6.49 -17.16
C VAL A 300 -1.75 5.02 -17.31
N ALA A 301 -1.39 4.41 -18.42
CA ALA A 301 -1.55 2.97 -18.62
C ALA A 301 -0.69 2.19 -17.63
N VAL A 302 -1.19 1.06 -17.14
CA VAL A 302 -0.50 0.26 -16.12
C VAL A 302 -0.02 -1.06 -16.71
N LEU A 303 1.26 -1.37 -16.52
CA LEU A 303 1.80 -2.73 -16.66
C LEU A 303 2.14 -3.27 -15.29
N ALA A 304 1.49 -4.35 -14.87
CA ALA A 304 1.64 -4.88 -13.54
C ALA A 304 1.75 -6.40 -13.52
N SER A 305 2.29 -6.94 -12.43
CA SER A 305 2.23 -8.37 -12.14
C SER A 305 0.81 -8.79 -11.74
N ALA A 306 0.40 -9.99 -12.13
CA ALA A 306 -0.89 -10.57 -11.77
C ALA A 306 -0.83 -11.24 -10.39
N VAL A 307 -0.60 -10.47 -9.32
CA VAL A 307 -0.50 -10.98 -7.94
C VAL A 307 -1.46 -10.27 -6.98
N GLY A 308 -1.90 -10.99 -5.96
CA GLY A 308 -2.75 -10.44 -4.89
C GLY A 308 -3.99 -9.73 -5.43
N GLY A 309 -4.21 -8.48 -5.00
CA GLY A 309 -5.34 -7.65 -5.42
C GLY A 309 -5.13 -6.86 -6.73
N ILE A 310 -3.95 -6.92 -7.37
CA ILE A 310 -3.69 -6.16 -8.61
C ILE A 310 -4.71 -6.50 -9.71
N PRO A 311 -5.09 -7.78 -9.96
CA PRO A 311 -6.09 -8.10 -11.00
C PRO A 311 -7.49 -7.53 -10.71
N GLU A 312 -7.78 -7.14 -9.48
CA GLU A 312 -9.04 -6.47 -9.12
C GLU A 312 -9.03 -4.98 -9.47
N VAL A 313 -7.83 -4.37 -9.49
CA VAL A 313 -7.60 -2.97 -9.86
C VAL A 313 -7.44 -2.82 -11.36
N VAL A 314 -6.49 -3.53 -11.95
CA VAL A 314 -6.14 -3.45 -13.36
C VAL A 314 -6.92 -4.51 -14.15
N ALA A 315 -7.81 -4.06 -15.04
CA ALA A 315 -8.50 -4.94 -15.98
C ALA A 315 -7.57 -5.22 -17.18
N ASP A 316 -7.11 -6.47 -17.31
CA ASP A 316 -6.15 -6.86 -18.36
C ASP A 316 -6.69 -6.61 -19.77
N GLY A 317 -5.94 -5.87 -20.58
CA GLY A 317 -6.30 -5.46 -21.93
C GLY A 317 -7.30 -4.29 -22.03
N GLU A 318 -7.87 -3.82 -20.89
CA GLU A 318 -8.86 -2.73 -20.86
C GLU A 318 -8.29 -1.46 -20.20
N THR A 319 -7.61 -1.59 -19.06
CA THR A 319 -7.02 -0.46 -18.31
C THR A 319 -5.53 -0.59 -18.11
N GLY A 320 -4.95 -1.67 -18.57
CA GLY A 320 -3.53 -1.98 -18.46
C GLY A 320 -3.23 -3.38 -18.95
N LYS A 321 -2.04 -3.87 -18.66
CA LYS A 321 -1.60 -5.23 -18.98
C LYS A 321 -1.11 -5.95 -17.73
N LEU A 322 -1.48 -7.21 -17.59
CA LEU A 322 -1.02 -8.06 -16.50
C LEU A 322 -0.03 -9.12 -17.00
N VAL A 323 1.02 -9.34 -16.21
CA VAL A 323 2.04 -10.38 -16.43
C VAL A 323 2.03 -11.33 -15.23
N SER A 324 1.91 -12.63 -15.50
CA SER A 324 1.93 -13.64 -14.44
C SER A 324 3.29 -13.71 -13.75
N TYR A 325 3.29 -13.74 -12.43
CA TYR A 325 4.49 -13.94 -11.61
C TYR A 325 4.51 -15.38 -11.04
N ASP A 326 5.66 -16.03 -11.18
CA ASP A 326 5.96 -17.32 -10.57
C ASP A 326 7.30 -17.22 -9.83
N ALA A 327 7.27 -17.36 -8.51
CA ALA A 327 8.47 -17.27 -7.67
C ALA A 327 9.52 -18.37 -7.99
N THR A 328 9.10 -19.49 -8.59
CA THR A 328 9.99 -20.59 -9.00
C THR A 328 10.65 -20.32 -10.35
N ASN A 329 10.18 -19.33 -11.12
CA ASN A 329 10.69 -18.99 -12.46
C ASN A 329 10.70 -17.47 -12.70
N SER A 330 11.50 -16.76 -11.91
CA SER A 330 11.60 -15.30 -12.00
C SER A 330 12.20 -14.80 -13.32
N GLU A 331 13.06 -15.60 -13.98
CA GLU A 331 13.63 -15.26 -15.29
C GLU A 331 12.56 -15.18 -16.38
N LYS A 332 11.56 -16.07 -16.32
CA LYS A 332 10.41 -16.02 -17.23
C LYS A 332 9.60 -14.75 -17.00
N PHE A 333 9.31 -14.41 -15.73
CA PHE A 333 8.61 -13.17 -15.40
C PHE A 333 9.35 -11.93 -15.93
N GLU A 334 10.68 -11.85 -15.72
CA GLU A 334 11.51 -10.74 -16.20
C GLU A 334 11.48 -10.65 -17.74
N SER A 335 11.52 -11.79 -18.45
CA SER A 335 11.41 -11.84 -19.91
C SER A 335 10.02 -11.41 -20.39
N ASP A 336 8.96 -11.94 -19.79
CA ASP A 336 7.58 -11.59 -20.15
C ASP A 336 7.29 -10.11 -19.88
N PHE A 337 7.83 -9.56 -18.77
CA PHE A 337 7.70 -8.16 -18.42
C PHE A 337 8.45 -7.25 -19.42
N THR A 338 9.65 -7.65 -19.86
CA THR A 338 10.39 -6.99 -20.95
C THR A 338 9.55 -6.92 -22.22
N ASN A 339 9.02 -8.08 -22.66
CA ASN A 339 8.22 -8.17 -23.89
C ASN A 339 6.95 -7.30 -23.80
N ALA A 340 6.32 -7.27 -22.63
CA ALA A 340 5.13 -6.44 -22.42
C ALA A 340 5.46 -4.93 -22.44
N ILE A 341 6.60 -4.50 -21.90
CA ILE A 341 7.09 -3.12 -21.99
C ILE A 341 7.29 -2.74 -23.46
N GLU A 342 8.04 -3.54 -24.22
CA GLU A 342 8.32 -3.31 -25.64
C GLU A 342 7.03 -3.22 -26.47
N ASP A 343 6.13 -4.17 -26.27
CA ASP A 343 4.86 -4.20 -26.99
C ASP A 343 4.01 -2.97 -26.70
N LEU A 344 3.87 -2.57 -25.43
CA LEU A 344 3.06 -1.43 -25.03
C LEU A 344 3.69 -0.09 -25.45
N MET A 345 4.99 0.10 -25.20
CA MET A 345 5.69 1.35 -25.55
C MET A 345 5.79 1.59 -27.06
N SER A 346 5.66 0.53 -27.88
CA SER A 346 5.57 0.65 -29.34
C SER A 346 4.19 1.16 -29.84
N LYS A 347 3.18 1.25 -28.94
CA LYS A 347 1.77 1.53 -29.29
C LYS A 347 1.21 2.73 -28.50
N PRO A 348 1.65 3.96 -28.75
CA PRO A 348 1.25 5.13 -27.95
C PRO A 348 -0.26 5.36 -27.91
N ASP A 349 -0.97 5.13 -29.02
CA ASP A 349 -2.43 5.28 -29.07
C ASP A 349 -3.15 4.27 -28.15
N LEU A 350 -2.59 3.05 -28.01
CA LEU A 350 -3.11 2.07 -27.07
C LEU A 350 -2.86 2.49 -25.63
N LEU A 351 -1.68 3.01 -25.32
CA LEU A 351 -1.34 3.50 -23.96
C LEU A 351 -2.29 4.63 -23.56
N GLU A 352 -2.54 5.61 -24.43
CA GLU A 352 -3.50 6.68 -24.17
C GLU A 352 -4.92 6.14 -23.90
N LYS A 353 -5.37 5.19 -24.71
CA LYS A 353 -6.68 4.53 -24.53
C LYS A 353 -6.78 3.81 -23.19
N LEU A 354 -5.77 3.01 -22.83
CA LEU A 354 -5.72 2.27 -21.56
C LEU A 354 -5.69 3.22 -20.36
N GLY A 355 -4.91 4.29 -20.42
CA GLY A 355 -4.81 5.28 -19.35
C GLY A 355 -6.15 5.99 -19.10
N LYS A 356 -6.84 6.45 -20.14
CA LYS A 356 -8.18 7.06 -20.04
C LYS A 356 -9.21 6.09 -19.45
N ALA A 357 -9.23 4.85 -19.93
CA ALA A 357 -10.10 3.80 -19.37
C ALA A 357 -9.78 3.51 -17.92
N GLY A 358 -8.48 3.52 -17.56
CA GLY A 358 -8.01 3.39 -16.18
C GLY A 358 -8.59 4.45 -15.26
N ARG A 359 -8.55 5.72 -15.64
CA ARG A 359 -9.12 6.80 -14.85
C ARG A 359 -10.63 6.66 -14.66
N ILE A 360 -11.36 6.28 -15.70
CA ILE A 360 -12.81 6.04 -15.58
C ILE A 360 -13.07 4.94 -14.55
N ARG A 361 -12.39 3.82 -14.66
CA ARG A 361 -12.51 2.71 -13.70
C ARG A 361 -12.14 3.11 -12.27
N ALA A 362 -11.06 3.85 -12.08
CA ALA A 362 -10.64 4.34 -10.76
C ALA A 362 -11.73 5.21 -10.11
N LYS A 363 -12.34 6.10 -10.89
CA LYS A 363 -13.41 6.99 -10.44
C LYS A 363 -14.71 6.25 -10.10
N GLU A 364 -15.09 5.27 -10.92
CA GLU A 364 -16.39 4.58 -10.77
C GLU A 364 -16.39 3.52 -9.69
N HIS A 365 -15.24 2.84 -9.47
CA HIS A 365 -15.19 1.65 -8.62
C HIS A 365 -14.36 1.81 -7.35
N PHE A 366 -13.55 2.86 -7.22
CA PHE A 366 -12.59 3.01 -6.14
C PHE A 366 -12.65 4.39 -5.44
N GLY A 367 -13.84 4.99 -5.37
CA GLY A 367 -14.04 6.25 -4.65
C GLY A 367 -14.09 6.05 -3.13
N TRP A 368 -13.42 6.92 -2.36
CA TRP A 368 -13.37 6.83 -0.89
C TRP A 368 -14.73 6.97 -0.21
N ASP A 369 -15.69 7.70 -0.79
CA ASP A 369 -17.04 7.83 -0.21
C ASP A 369 -17.77 6.48 -0.17
N ALA A 370 -17.62 5.67 -1.23
CA ALA A 370 -18.19 4.32 -1.27
C ALA A 370 -17.50 3.38 -0.27
N VAL A 371 -16.18 3.49 -0.11
CA VAL A 371 -15.39 2.75 0.88
C VAL A 371 -15.86 3.09 2.30
N ALA A 372 -16.02 4.38 2.62
CA ALA A 372 -16.50 4.84 3.92
C ALA A 372 -17.94 4.36 4.20
N ALA A 373 -18.83 4.44 3.22
CA ALA A 373 -20.22 3.97 3.37
C ALA A 373 -20.29 2.47 3.66
N GLN A 374 -19.52 1.64 2.94
CA GLN A 374 -19.44 0.19 3.19
C GLN A 374 -18.86 -0.10 4.59
N THR A 375 -17.84 0.65 5.00
CA THR A 375 -17.22 0.52 6.32
C THR A 375 -18.21 0.86 7.44
N VAL A 376 -19.00 1.93 7.29
CA VAL A 376 -20.07 2.30 8.25
C VAL A 376 -21.18 1.24 8.33
N GLN A 377 -21.55 0.62 7.20
CA GLN A 377 -22.47 -0.50 7.19
C GLN A 377 -21.93 -1.68 8.01
N LEU A 378 -20.64 -2.00 7.88
CA LEU A 378 -19.99 -3.05 8.67
C LEU A 378 -19.98 -2.69 10.17
N TYR A 379 -19.63 -1.45 10.54
CA TYR A 379 -19.72 -0.98 11.93
C TYR A 379 -21.12 -1.16 12.52
N THR A 380 -22.14 -0.78 11.75
CA THR A 380 -23.55 -0.93 12.16
C THR A 380 -23.94 -2.39 12.33
N LYS A 381 -23.37 -3.30 11.53
CA LYS A 381 -23.62 -4.74 11.63
C LYS A 381 -23.03 -5.36 12.90
N VAL A 382 -21.80 -4.98 13.27
CA VAL A 382 -21.15 -5.55 14.47
C VAL A 382 -21.71 -4.99 15.79
N LEU A 383 -22.44 -3.87 15.76
CA LEU A 383 -23.12 -3.28 16.91
C LEU A 383 -24.50 -3.90 17.20
N LYS A 384 -25.01 -4.74 16.33
CA LYS A 384 -26.31 -5.46 16.48
C LYS A 384 -26.10 -6.83 17.08
#